data_5b42b799871b92ad687407b2470f0853
#
_entry.id   5b42b799871b92ad687407b2470f0853
#
_cell.length_a   1.000
_cell.length_b   1.000
_cell.length_c   1.000
_cell.angle_alpha   90.00
_cell.angle_beta   90.00
_cell.angle_gamma   90.00
#
_symmetry.space_group_name_H-M   'P 1'
#
loop_
_entity.id
_entity.type
_entity.pdbx_description
1 polymer ?
#
loop_
_entity_poly.entity_id
_entity_poly.type
_entity_poly.pdbx_seq_one_letter_code
_entity_poly.pdbx_strand_id
1 'polypeptide(L)'
;MGLFSRGGEQRLTEELVMRALSTVQEPELGGDLVSRRMIKNVKIDGERVSFMVDLTTPACPLKDQIQNECIKAVQTIAGVAPENISIEFGSTVRPRGGVMDKAAVPGVSHVIAVAAGKGGVGKSTVSTNLAVALAQEGARVGLLDADVYGPSVPLMMGVSGQQPTAVDGPDGQPMIIPIEAHGIKMMSVGFMVEDDKPIIWRGPMVSQLLRQFLYQVNWAPLDYLIIDMPPGTGDVALTLAQSLQNVGLTGVVTVTTPQSVATLDVMRSIEMFKKVNVDLLGIVENMAYFVAPDTGKRYDIFGTGGAERLAQREGLPLLGQIPLGMSVRSGGDSGQPAVISDAPDAYAETFRQLARTLAARVSVMEYA
;
A
#
# COMPACT_ATOMS: atom_id res chain seq x y z
N MET A 1 20.72 -65.64 -12.32
CA MET A 1 19.97 -65.23 -11.13
C MET A 1 20.17 -63.75 -10.98
N GLY A 2 19.31 -62.98 -11.58
CA GLY A 2 19.42 -61.49 -11.57
C GLY A 2 18.50 -60.93 -10.50
N LEU A 3 19.08 -60.32 -9.49
CA LEU A 3 18.37 -59.47 -8.52
C LEU A 3 18.27 -58.06 -9.12
N PHE A 4 17.16 -57.77 -9.81
CA PHE A 4 16.73 -56.41 -10.04
C PHE A 4 16.12 -55.90 -8.72
N SER A 5 16.90 -55.11 -7.98
CA SER A 5 16.38 -54.28 -6.89
C SER A 5 15.39 -53.30 -7.48
N ARG A 6 14.09 -53.50 -7.17
CA ARG A 6 13.06 -52.51 -7.40
C ARG A 6 13.45 -51.26 -6.64
N GLY A 7 13.62 -50.15 -7.35
CA GLY A 7 13.76 -48.82 -6.75
C GLY A 7 12.63 -48.61 -5.76
N GLY A 8 12.96 -48.40 -4.49
CA GLY A 8 11.97 -48.10 -3.47
C GLY A 8 11.19 -46.84 -3.93
N GLU A 9 9.89 -46.98 -4.12
CA GLU A 9 8.97 -45.83 -4.25
C GLU A 9 9.20 -44.98 -3.01
N GLN A 10 9.82 -43.83 -3.20
CA GLN A 10 10.05 -42.86 -2.12
C GLN A 10 8.67 -42.36 -1.71
N ARG A 11 8.17 -42.92 -0.58
CA ARG A 11 6.82 -42.55 -0.08
C ARG A 11 6.79 -41.05 0.14
N LEU A 12 5.79 -40.39 -0.44
CA LEU A 12 5.56 -38.97 -0.25
C LEU A 12 5.35 -38.67 1.24
N THR A 13 6.18 -37.80 1.80
CA THR A 13 6.16 -37.39 3.22
C THR A 13 6.22 -35.89 3.35
N GLU A 14 5.73 -35.36 4.46
CA GLU A 14 5.80 -33.94 4.78
C GLU A 14 7.25 -33.43 4.76
N GLU A 15 8.19 -34.22 5.30
CA GLU A 15 9.62 -33.89 5.31
C GLU A 15 10.19 -33.74 3.89
N LEU A 16 9.78 -34.61 2.97
CA LEU A 16 10.18 -34.51 1.56
C LEU A 16 9.64 -33.25 0.88
N VAL A 17 8.37 -32.91 1.14
CA VAL A 17 7.74 -31.67 0.64
C VAL A 17 8.42 -30.45 1.24
N MET A 18 8.66 -30.42 2.54
CA MET A 18 9.36 -29.31 3.21
C MET A 18 10.79 -29.16 2.69
N ARG A 19 11.50 -30.25 2.42
CA ARG A 19 12.82 -30.20 1.78
C ARG A 19 12.76 -29.65 0.36
N ALA A 20 11.70 -29.96 -0.40
CA ALA A 20 11.49 -29.36 -1.71
C ALA A 20 11.28 -27.85 -1.60
N LEU A 21 10.40 -27.43 -0.70
CA LEU A 21 10.05 -26.02 -0.51
C LEU A 21 11.19 -25.20 0.11
N SER A 22 12.16 -25.80 0.81
CA SER A 22 13.37 -25.13 1.30
C SER A 22 14.34 -24.73 0.17
N THR A 23 14.11 -25.18 -1.07
CA THR A 23 14.89 -24.73 -2.23
C THR A 23 14.32 -23.48 -2.87
N VAL A 24 13.07 -23.11 -2.54
CA VAL A 24 12.41 -21.93 -3.06
C VAL A 24 12.83 -20.73 -2.26
N GLN A 25 13.46 -19.77 -2.93
CA GLN A 25 13.94 -18.54 -2.30
C GLN A 25 12.80 -17.50 -2.20
N GLU A 26 12.80 -16.74 -1.12
CA GLU A 26 11.98 -15.54 -1.00
C GLU A 26 12.78 -14.36 -1.58
N PRO A 27 12.34 -13.77 -2.73
CA PRO A 27 13.23 -12.86 -3.48
C PRO A 27 13.41 -11.48 -2.82
N GLU A 28 12.47 -11.03 -1.99
CA GLU A 28 12.47 -9.69 -1.38
C GLU A 28 13.20 -9.68 -0.04
N LEU A 29 12.94 -10.70 0.79
CA LEU A 29 13.48 -10.78 2.15
C LEU A 29 14.78 -11.59 2.21
N GLY A 30 15.12 -12.32 1.14
CA GLY A 30 16.20 -13.30 1.11
C GLY A 30 15.95 -14.51 2.00
N GLY A 31 16.68 -15.62 1.76
CA GLY A 31 16.45 -16.90 2.41
C GLY A 31 15.32 -17.70 1.77
N ASP A 32 15.08 -18.91 2.23
CA ASP A 32 14.06 -19.80 1.68
C ASP A 32 12.73 -19.70 2.44
N LEU A 33 11.63 -20.14 1.79
CA LEU A 33 10.27 -20.06 2.34
C LEU A 33 10.10 -20.84 3.64
N VAL A 34 10.84 -21.94 3.84
CA VAL A 34 10.75 -22.79 5.03
C VAL A 34 11.47 -22.15 6.21
N SER A 35 12.71 -21.67 6.01
CA SER A 35 13.47 -20.98 7.05
C SER A 35 12.78 -19.68 7.49
N ARG A 36 12.07 -19.02 6.58
CA ARG A 36 11.24 -17.83 6.85
C ARG A 36 9.89 -18.16 7.50
N ARG A 37 9.56 -19.46 7.71
CA ARG A 37 8.30 -19.94 8.29
C ARG A 37 7.05 -19.47 7.51
N MET A 38 7.20 -19.34 6.20
CA MET A 38 6.11 -18.95 5.31
C MET A 38 5.26 -20.14 4.87
N ILE A 39 5.75 -21.38 5.02
CA ILE A 39 4.99 -22.61 4.70
C ILE A 39 4.19 -23.05 5.91
N LYS A 40 2.89 -23.21 5.72
CA LYS A 40 1.94 -23.64 6.78
C LYS A 40 0.99 -24.71 6.25
N ASN A 41 0.40 -25.48 7.17
CA ASN A 41 -0.68 -26.42 6.91
C ASN A 41 -0.38 -27.43 5.79
N VAL A 42 0.83 -28.01 5.76
CA VAL A 42 1.17 -29.05 4.78
C VAL A 42 0.31 -30.28 5.06
N LYS A 43 -0.41 -30.76 4.05
CA LYS A 43 -1.24 -31.97 4.10
C LYS A 43 -0.95 -32.83 2.89
N ILE A 44 -0.89 -34.14 3.13
CA ILE A 44 -0.68 -35.17 2.10
C ILE A 44 -1.85 -36.14 2.16
N ASP A 45 -2.51 -36.30 1.01
CA ASP A 45 -3.60 -37.26 0.82
C ASP A 45 -3.33 -38.10 -0.43
N GLY A 46 -2.78 -39.27 -0.22
CA GLY A 46 -2.29 -40.14 -1.30
C GLY A 46 -1.17 -39.47 -2.10
N GLU A 47 -1.44 -39.18 -3.37
CA GLU A 47 -0.53 -38.45 -4.26
C GLU A 47 -0.74 -36.93 -4.26
N ARG A 48 -1.72 -36.43 -3.51
CA ARG A 48 -2.05 -35.00 -3.45
C ARG A 48 -1.31 -34.32 -2.31
N VAL A 49 -0.80 -33.14 -2.60
CA VAL A 49 -0.14 -32.27 -1.63
C VAL A 49 -0.88 -30.93 -1.59
N SER A 50 -1.22 -30.49 -0.41
CA SER A 50 -1.74 -29.11 -0.21
C SER A 50 -0.95 -28.43 0.89
N PHE A 51 -0.68 -27.15 0.72
CA PHE A 51 -0.04 -26.31 1.72
C PHE A 51 -0.41 -24.84 1.52
N MET A 52 -0.19 -24.04 2.57
CA MET A 52 -0.39 -22.61 2.53
C MET A 52 0.97 -21.90 2.49
N VAL A 53 1.08 -20.89 1.63
CA VAL A 53 2.18 -19.92 1.63
C VAL A 53 1.69 -18.66 2.30
N ASP A 54 2.19 -18.34 3.49
CA ASP A 54 1.82 -17.15 4.26
C ASP A 54 2.74 -15.99 3.88
N LEU A 55 2.24 -15.11 3.02
CA LEU A 55 2.97 -13.94 2.52
C LEU A 55 3.04 -12.83 3.60
N THR A 56 3.98 -11.93 3.46
CA THR A 56 4.13 -10.76 4.35
C THR A 56 3.10 -9.67 4.07
N THR A 57 2.52 -9.68 2.86
CA THR A 57 1.47 -8.77 2.42
C THR A 57 0.53 -9.49 1.44
N PRO A 58 -0.78 -9.20 1.45
CA PRO A 58 -1.69 -9.74 0.43
C PRO A 58 -1.38 -9.19 -0.97
N ALA A 59 -0.79 -8.01 -1.06
CA ALA A 59 -0.39 -7.33 -2.30
C ALA A 59 1.02 -7.71 -2.77
N CYS A 60 1.47 -8.97 -2.57
CA CYS A 60 2.79 -9.40 -2.98
C CYS A 60 2.91 -9.45 -4.52
N PRO A 61 3.86 -8.70 -5.12
CA PRO A 61 4.05 -8.67 -6.58
C PRO A 61 4.59 -9.99 -7.13
N LEU A 62 5.19 -10.83 -6.28
CA LEU A 62 5.86 -12.07 -6.66
C LEU A 62 5.03 -13.32 -6.39
N LYS A 63 3.75 -13.17 -6.06
CA LYS A 63 2.85 -14.29 -5.73
C LYS A 63 2.85 -15.38 -6.80
N ASP A 64 2.69 -15.01 -8.06
CA ASP A 64 2.66 -15.97 -9.18
C ASP A 64 4.02 -16.63 -9.40
N GLN A 65 5.11 -15.89 -9.21
CA GLN A 65 6.47 -16.45 -9.28
C GLN A 65 6.68 -17.48 -8.17
N ILE A 66 6.37 -17.14 -6.92
CA ILE A 66 6.48 -18.05 -5.77
C ILE A 66 5.63 -19.30 -6.00
N GLN A 67 4.40 -19.16 -6.52
CA GLN A 67 3.54 -20.29 -6.84
C GLN A 67 4.20 -21.24 -7.83
N ASN A 68 4.71 -20.71 -8.95
CA ASN A 68 5.35 -21.50 -9.99
C ASN A 68 6.63 -22.19 -9.48
N GLU A 69 7.43 -21.51 -8.68
CA GLU A 69 8.65 -22.08 -8.10
C GLU A 69 8.33 -23.18 -7.08
N CYS A 70 7.29 -23.00 -6.25
CA CYS A 70 6.81 -24.03 -5.33
C CYS A 70 6.33 -25.29 -6.08
N ILE A 71 5.51 -25.12 -7.11
CA ILE A 71 5.03 -26.26 -7.94
C ILE A 71 6.23 -26.99 -8.55
N LYS A 72 7.16 -26.26 -9.17
CA LYS A 72 8.36 -26.84 -9.77
C LYS A 72 9.24 -27.56 -8.76
N ALA A 73 9.43 -27.01 -7.57
CA ALA A 73 10.24 -27.63 -6.52
C ALA A 73 9.61 -28.94 -6.02
N VAL A 74 8.30 -28.93 -5.72
CA VAL A 74 7.58 -30.12 -5.25
C VAL A 74 7.52 -31.17 -6.35
N GLN A 75 7.27 -30.81 -7.60
CA GLN A 75 7.31 -31.72 -8.75
C GLN A 75 8.69 -32.37 -8.90
N THR A 76 9.76 -31.59 -8.87
CA THR A 76 11.13 -32.08 -9.16
C THR A 76 11.69 -32.95 -8.03
N ILE A 77 11.44 -32.59 -6.77
CA ILE A 77 12.09 -33.22 -5.61
C ILE A 77 11.19 -34.29 -4.98
N ALA A 78 9.88 -34.03 -4.89
CA ALA A 78 8.90 -34.97 -4.31
C ALA A 78 8.21 -35.85 -5.35
N GLY A 79 8.39 -35.60 -6.65
CA GLY A 79 7.80 -36.40 -7.74
C GLY A 79 6.30 -36.26 -7.88
N VAL A 80 5.70 -35.21 -7.34
CA VAL A 80 4.24 -34.97 -7.37
C VAL A 80 3.86 -34.30 -8.68
N ALA A 81 2.82 -34.80 -9.36
CA ALA A 81 2.31 -34.18 -10.57
C ALA A 81 1.72 -32.79 -10.28
N PRO A 82 1.92 -31.77 -11.15
CA PRO A 82 1.46 -30.40 -10.90
C PRO A 82 -0.02 -30.27 -10.55
N GLU A 83 -0.87 -31.07 -11.18
CA GLU A 83 -2.33 -31.13 -10.95
C GLU A 83 -2.72 -31.66 -9.56
N ASN A 84 -1.78 -32.32 -8.87
CA ASN A 84 -1.95 -32.83 -7.52
C ASN A 84 -1.37 -31.89 -6.44
N ILE A 85 -0.88 -30.70 -6.85
CA ILE A 85 -0.34 -29.70 -5.94
C ILE A 85 -1.33 -28.55 -5.79
N SER A 86 -1.84 -28.36 -4.57
CA SER A 86 -2.75 -27.27 -4.23
C SER A 86 -2.04 -26.28 -3.30
N ILE A 87 -1.96 -25.03 -3.71
CA ILE A 87 -1.32 -23.96 -2.94
C ILE A 87 -2.37 -22.93 -2.57
N GLU A 88 -2.54 -22.71 -1.27
CA GLU A 88 -3.32 -21.60 -0.74
C GLU A 88 -2.38 -20.47 -0.36
N PHE A 89 -2.79 -19.23 -0.61
CA PHE A 89 -2.06 -18.07 -0.17
C PHE A 89 -2.78 -17.41 0.99
N GLY A 90 -2.08 -17.27 2.11
CA GLY A 90 -2.46 -16.41 3.21
C GLY A 90 -1.54 -15.19 3.26
N SER A 91 -1.88 -14.25 4.11
CA SER A 91 -0.98 -13.13 4.39
C SER A 91 -1.05 -12.75 5.86
N THR A 92 0.11 -12.48 6.43
CA THR A 92 0.24 -11.97 7.80
C THR A 92 1.02 -10.67 7.75
N VAL A 93 0.29 -9.55 7.67
CA VAL A 93 0.89 -8.22 7.78
C VAL A 93 1.27 -8.00 9.24
N ARG A 94 2.57 -7.89 9.50
CA ARG A 94 3.07 -7.68 10.86
C ARG A 94 3.10 -6.20 11.18
N PRO A 95 2.66 -5.77 12.39
CA PRO A 95 2.84 -4.40 12.82
C PRO A 95 4.33 -4.05 12.88
N ARG A 96 4.68 -2.80 12.60
CA ARG A 96 6.07 -2.32 12.73
C ARG A 96 6.57 -2.59 14.15
N GLY A 97 7.52 -3.52 14.28
CA GLY A 97 8.12 -3.91 15.55
C GLY A 97 9.18 -2.92 15.99
N GLY A 98 9.10 -2.43 17.24
CA GLY A 98 10.29 -2.00 17.95
C GLY A 98 10.47 -0.54 18.31
N VAL A 99 9.43 0.27 18.43
CA VAL A 99 9.56 1.52 19.20
C VAL A 99 8.58 1.48 20.36
N MET A 100 9.04 1.00 21.51
CA MET A 100 8.23 0.82 22.73
C MET A 100 7.63 2.13 23.32
N ASP A 101 7.95 3.29 22.76
CA ASP A 101 7.52 4.60 23.27
C ASP A 101 6.55 5.36 22.35
N LYS A 102 6.11 4.79 21.22
CA LYS A 102 5.15 5.45 20.33
C LYS A 102 3.78 4.82 20.49
N ALA A 103 2.77 5.67 20.73
CA ALA A 103 1.39 5.23 20.79
C ALA A 103 0.93 4.83 19.38
N ALA A 104 0.93 3.53 19.08
CA ALA A 104 0.44 3.03 17.80
C ALA A 104 -1.07 3.29 17.62
N VAL A 105 -1.51 3.46 16.38
CA VAL A 105 -2.95 3.55 16.06
C VAL A 105 -3.60 2.19 16.33
N PRO A 106 -4.64 2.10 17.20
CA PRO A 106 -5.19 0.81 17.60
C PRO A 106 -5.69 -0.03 16.43
N GLY A 107 -5.19 -1.26 16.32
CA GLY A 107 -5.61 -2.23 15.29
C GLY A 107 -5.21 -1.90 13.86
N VAL A 108 -4.22 -1.02 13.67
CA VAL A 108 -3.61 -0.67 12.38
C VAL A 108 -2.17 -1.16 12.34
N SER A 109 -1.82 -1.96 11.34
CA SER A 109 -0.45 -2.50 11.20
C SER A 109 0.52 -1.46 10.65
N HIS A 110 0.15 -0.75 9.59
CA HIS A 110 1.00 0.25 8.94
C HIS A 110 0.26 1.55 8.71
N VAL A 111 0.86 2.65 9.12
CA VAL A 111 0.39 4.01 8.81
C VAL A 111 1.34 4.60 7.76
N ILE A 112 0.80 4.96 6.60
CA ILE A 112 1.57 5.48 5.46
C ILE A 112 1.03 6.85 5.07
N ALA A 113 1.87 7.88 5.10
CA ALA A 113 1.48 9.20 4.63
C ALA A 113 1.80 9.38 3.14
N VAL A 114 0.91 10.06 2.43
CA VAL A 114 1.12 10.51 1.04
C VAL A 114 1.24 12.03 1.08
N ALA A 115 2.39 12.52 0.64
CA ALA A 115 2.74 13.94 0.70
C ALA A 115 3.14 14.47 -0.67
N ALA A 116 3.08 15.78 -0.82
CA ALA A 116 3.54 16.49 -2.02
C ALA A 116 4.17 17.83 -1.65
N GLY A 117 5.20 18.23 -2.38
CA GLY A 117 5.88 19.52 -2.16
C GLY A 117 5.02 20.74 -2.53
N LYS A 118 4.00 20.57 -3.37
CA LYS A 118 3.06 21.63 -3.79
C LYS A 118 1.70 21.05 -4.12
N GLY A 119 0.68 21.91 -4.20
CA GLY A 119 -0.65 21.56 -4.69
C GLY A 119 -0.69 21.25 -6.20
N GLY A 120 -1.72 20.51 -6.63
CA GLY A 120 -1.98 20.25 -8.06
C GLY A 120 -1.14 19.14 -8.70
N VAL A 121 -0.30 18.42 -7.97
CA VAL A 121 0.45 17.26 -8.51
C VAL A 121 -0.33 15.94 -8.50
N GLY A 122 -1.58 15.97 -8.01
CA GLY A 122 -2.45 14.78 -7.93
C GLY A 122 -2.20 13.89 -6.72
N LYS A 123 -1.74 14.46 -5.60
CA LYS A 123 -1.53 13.75 -4.32
C LYS A 123 -2.77 12.93 -3.92
N SER A 124 -3.93 13.57 -3.79
CA SER A 124 -5.19 12.92 -3.37
C SER A 124 -5.68 11.89 -4.40
N THR A 125 -5.42 12.10 -5.69
CA THR A 125 -5.67 11.10 -6.75
C THR A 125 -4.81 9.84 -6.51
N VAL A 126 -3.53 10.03 -6.17
CA VAL A 126 -2.65 8.91 -5.83
C VAL A 126 -3.11 8.23 -4.54
N SER A 127 -3.43 8.99 -3.50
CA SER A 127 -3.88 8.46 -2.20
C SER A 127 -5.14 7.60 -2.34
N THR A 128 -6.17 8.08 -3.05
CA THR A 128 -7.44 7.36 -3.23
C THR A 128 -7.26 6.09 -4.05
N ASN A 129 -6.62 6.18 -5.21
CA ASN A 129 -6.41 5.02 -6.07
C ASN A 129 -5.47 3.98 -5.44
N LEU A 130 -4.43 4.42 -4.72
CA LEU A 130 -3.53 3.53 -3.99
C LEU A 130 -4.26 2.77 -2.87
N ALA A 131 -5.10 3.45 -2.08
CA ALA A 131 -5.86 2.82 -1.02
C ALA A 131 -6.83 1.76 -1.58
N VAL A 132 -7.57 2.10 -2.63
CA VAL A 132 -8.49 1.15 -3.28
C VAL A 132 -7.74 0.01 -3.96
N ALA A 133 -6.58 0.29 -4.60
CA ALA A 133 -5.73 -0.75 -5.21
C ALA A 133 -5.23 -1.77 -4.16
N LEU A 134 -4.75 -1.30 -3.01
CA LEU A 134 -4.35 -2.18 -1.91
C LEU A 134 -5.51 -3.07 -1.42
N ALA A 135 -6.73 -2.52 -1.36
CA ALA A 135 -7.92 -3.29 -0.98
C ALA A 135 -8.29 -4.33 -2.04
N GLN A 136 -8.19 -4.02 -3.33
CA GLN A 136 -8.39 -4.98 -4.42
C GLN A 136 -7.36 -6.14 -4.39
N GLU A 137 -6.15 -5.89 -3.91
CA GLU A 137 -5.14 -6.92 -3.67
C GLU A 137 -5.39 -7.73 -2.37
N GLY A 138 -6.50 -7.46 -1.66
CA GLY A 138 -6.94 -8.22 -0.50
C GLY A 138 -6.52 -7.65 0.86
N ALA A 139 -5.92 -6.47 0.91
CA ALA A 139 -5.58 -5.81 2.17
C ALA A 139 -6.81 -5.13 2.80
N ARG A 140 -6.84 -5.04 4.12
CA ARG A 140 -7.79 -4.20 4.87
C ARG A 140 -7.22 -2.79 4.94
N VAL A 141 -7.90 -1.84 4.33
CA VAL A 141 -7.36 -0.50 4.12
C VAL A 141 -8.27 0.58 4.69
N GLY A 142 -7.64 1.58 5.29
CA GLY A 142 -8.26 2.85 5.64
C GLY A 142 -7.63 4.00 4.87
N LEU A 143 -8.42 5.04 4.62
CA LEU A 143 -7.99 6.29 4.00
C LEU A 143 -8.40 7.47 4.88
N LEU A 144 -7.42 8.21 5.39
CA LEU A 144 -7.63 9.43 6.14
C LEU A 144 -7.24 10.65 5.29
N ASP A 145 -8.21 11.47 4.94
CA ASP A 145 -7.98 12.77 4.33
C ASP A 145 -7.71 13.82 5.41
N ALA A 146 -6.46 14.22 5.52
CA ALA A 146 -5.97 15.24 6.43
C ALA A 146 -5.65 16.57 5.74
N ASP A 147 -6.03 16.73 4.45
CA ASP A 147 -5.84 17.97 3.72
C ASP A 147 -6.89 19.01 4.13
N VAL A 148 -6.55 19.80 5.15
CA VAL A 148 -7.45 20.83 5.70
C VAL A 148 -7.70 22.02 4.77
N TYR A 149 -6.89 22.17 3.71
CA TYR A 149 -7.02 23.29 2.77
C TYR A 149 -7.93 22.97 1.60
N GLY A 150 -8.05 21.72 1.22
CA GLY A 150 -8.89 21.30 0.10
C GLY A 150 -9.22 19.81 0.20
N PRO A 151 -10.06 19.42 1.18
CA PRO A 151 -10.42 18.02 1.36
C PRO A 151 -11.20 17.52 0.15
N SER A 152 -10.56 16.78 -0.72
CA SER A 152 -11.12 16.31 -1.99
C SER A 152 -11.49 14.83 -2.01
N VAL A 153 -11.03 14.08 -1.02
CA VAL A 153 -11.24 12.63 -0.95
C VAL A 153 -12.72 12.24 -0.91
N PRO A 154 -13.63 12.92 -0.17
CA PRO A 154 -15.06 12.59 -0.19
C PRO A 154 -15.67 12.65 -1.60
N LEU A 155 -15.29 13.67 -2.39
CA LEU A 155 -15.73 13.80 -3.79
C LEU A 155 -15.17 12.65 -4.64
N MET A 156 -13.87 12.40 -4.56
CA MET A 156 -13.17 11.38 -5.34
C MET A 156 -13.64 9.95 -5.04
N MET A 157 -14.23 9.74 -3.86
CA MET A 157 -14.77 8.46 -3.41
C MET A 157 -16.29 8.35 -3.53
N GLY A 158 -16.97 9.39 -4.06
CA GLY A 158 -18.41 9.40 -4.28
C GLY A 158 -19.26 9.43 -2.99
N VAL A 159 -18.71 9.97 -1.91
CA VAL A 159 -19.37 10.03 -0.59
C VAL A 159 -19.56 11.45 -0.07
N SER A 160 -19.51 12.45 -0.95
CA SER A 160 -19.80 13.84 -0.60
C SER A 160 -21.17 13.97 0.05
N GLY A 161 -21.27 14.76 1.11
CA GLY A 161 -22.52 14.98 1.86
C GLY A 161 -22.87 13.86 2.84
N GLN A 162 -22.14 12.76 2.88
CA GLN A 162 -22.27 11.77 3.96
C GLN A 162 -21.58 12.29 5.22
N GLN A 163 -22.11 11.86 6.38
CA GLN A 163 -21.50 12.19 7.67
C GLN A 163 -21.22 10.91 8.46
N PRO A 164 -20.04 10.80 9.07
CA PRO A 164 -19.74 9.68 9.97
C PRO A 164 -20.64 9.74 11.20
N THR A 165 -20.99 8.58 11.73
CA THR A 165 -21.79 8.49 12.97
C THR A 165 -20.88 8.25 14.17
N ALA A 166 -21.33 8.68 15.35
CA ALA A 166 -20.66 8.36 16.61
C ALA A 166 -21.50 7.37 17.42
N VAL A 167 -20.82 6.42 18.06
CA VAL A 167 -21.42 5.45 18.99
C VAL A 167 -20.64 5.45 20.29
N ASP A 168 -21.25 4.91 21.36
CA ASP A 168 -20.50 4.68 22.58
C ASP A 168 -19.50 3.53 22.39
N GLY A 169 -18.23 3.84 22.60
CA GLY A 169 -17.15 2.85 22.54
C GLY A 169 -17.12 1.96 23.80
N PRO A 170 -16.28 0.91 23.80
CA PRO A 170 -16.17 -0.05 24.90
C PRO A 170 -15.86 0.59 26.26
N ASP A 171 -15.13 1.70 26.26
CA ASP A 171 -14.70 2.42 27.46
C ASP A 171 -15.64 3.60 27.82
N GLY A 172 -16.81 3.68 27.19
CA GLY A 172 -17.76 4.79 27.34
C GLY A 172 -17.29 6.10 26.70
N GLN A 173 -16.19 6.06 25.91
CA GLN A 173 -15.73 7.19 25.10
C GLN A 173 -16.41 7.17 23.72
N PRO A 174 -16.76 8.33 23.16
CA PRO A 174 -17.30 8.38 21.79
C PRO A 174 -16.34 7.75 20.79
N MET A 175 -16.85 6.83 19.98
CA MET A 175 -16.14 6.19 18.88
C MET A 175 -16.81 6.56 17.57
N ILE A 176 -16.03 7.03 16.61
CA ILE A 176 -16.49 7.46 15.29
C ILE A 176 -16.49 6.23 14.35
N ILE A 177 -17.62 5.98 13.73
CA ILE A 177 -17.74 4.95 12.70
C ILE A 177 -17.32 5.57 11.35
N PRO A 178 -16.26 5.09 10.71
CA PRO A 178 -15.83 5.61 9.43
C PRO A 178 -16.85 5.32 8.33
N ILE A 179 -16.84 6.12 7.27
CA ILE A 179 -17.61 5.84 6.06
C ILE A 179 -16.91 4.74 5.29
N GLU A 180 -17.67 3.84 4.69
CA GLU A 180 -17.14 2.78 3.83
C GLU A 180 -17.49 3.05 2.38
N ALA A 181 -16.47 3.03 1.51
CA ALA A 181 -16.63 3.16 0.07
C ALA A 181 -15.55 2.34 -0.67
N HIS A 182 -15.92 1.72 -1.78
CA HIS A 182 -15.00 0.94 -2.63
C HIS A 182 -14.13 -0.08 -1.87
N GLY A 183 -14.69 -0.68 -0.81
CA GLY A 183 -14.01 -1.70 -0.01
C GLY A 183 -13.00 -1.18 1.01
N ILE A 184 -12.96 0.14 1.26
CA ILE A 184 -12.10 0.74 2.29
C ILE A 184 -12.89 1.55 3.30
N LYS A 185 -12.34 1.68 4.53
CA LYS A 185 -12.82 2.62 5.55
C LYS A 185 -12.24 4.00 5.28
N MET A 186 -13.03 5.06 5.45
CA MET A 186 -12.52 6.40 5.24
C MET A 186 -13.01 7.42 6.25
N MET A 187 -12.17 8.39 6.51
CA MET A 187 -12.46 9.60 7.27
C MET A 187 -11.84 10.80 6.58
N SER A 188 -12.51 11.94 6.63
CA SER A 188 -12.02 13.18 6.02
C SER A 188 -12.34 14.37 6.89
N VAL A 189 -11.44 15.34 6.90
CA VAL A 189 -11.73 16.68 7.42
C VAL A 189 -12.94 17.28 6.73
N GLY A 190 -13.15 16.96 5.44
CA GLY A 190 -14.28 17.42 4.65
C GLY A 190 -15.65 17.00 5.18
N PHE A 191 -15.73 15.94 6.01
CA PHE A 191 -17.01 15.59 6.67
C PHE A 191 -17.35 16.47 7.88
N MET A 192 -16.38 17.25 8.37
CA MET A 192 -16.51 18.09 9.56
C MET A 192 -16.67 19.58 9.20
N VAL A 193 -16.49 19.93 7.93
CA VAL A 193 -16.52 21.31 7.46
C VAL A 193 -17.79 21.51 6.61
N GLU A 194 -18.56 22.54 6.94
CA GLU A 194 -19.65 23.00 6.06
C GLU A 194 -19.05 23.78 4.89
N ASP A 195 -19.47 23.48 3.67
CA ASP A 195 -18.92 24.05 2.43
C ASP A 195 -18.90 25.60 2.40
N ASP A 196 -19.80 26.23 3.16
CA ASP A 196 -19.99 27.68 3.16
C ASP A 196 -19.23 28.43 4.27
N LYS A 197 -18.50 27.71 5.15
CA LYS A 197 -17.81 28.34 6.28
C LYS A 197 -16.30 28.14 6.24
N PRO A 198 -15.52 29.17 5.86
CA PRO A 198 -14.06 29.05 5.89
C PRO A 198 -13.56 28.88 7.33
N ILE A 199 -12.82 27.81 7.57
CA ILE A 199 -12.15 27.57 8.84
C ILE A 199 -10.69 28.00 8.70
N ILE A 200 -10.23 28.84 9.63
CA ILE A 200 -8.81 29.20 9.72
C ILE A 200 -8.09 28.12 10.51
N TRP A 201 -7.47 27.19 9.81
CA TRP A 201 -6.69 26.11 10.41
C TRP A 201 -5.37 26.60 10.99
N ARG A 202 -5.09 26.24 12.24
CA ARG A 202 -3.80 26.47 12.90
C ARG A 202 -3.20 25.13 13.30
N GLY A 203 -1.86 25.04 13.33
CA GLY A 203 -1.14 23.81 13.64
C GLY A 203 -1.69 23.01 14.83
N PRO A 204 -1.88 23.62 16.02
CA PRO A 204 -2.43 22.91 17.19
C PRO A 204 -3.82 22.31 16.96
N MET A 205 -4.71 23.02 16.25
CA MET A 205 -6.06 22.53 15.93
C MET A 205 -5.99 21.30 15.00
N VAL A 206 -5.12 21.37 13.99
CA VAL A 206 -4.95 20.25 13.05
C VAL A 206 -4.34 19.03 13.74
N SER A 207 -3.37 19.21 14.64
CA SER A 207 -2.82 18.12 15.45
C SER A 207 -3.87 17.48 16.35
N GLN A 208 -4.73 18.26 16.97
CA GLN A 208 -5.81 17.74 17.81
C GLN A 208 -6.81 16.93 16.98
N LEU A 209 -7.23 17.46 15.82
CA LEU A 209 -8.13 16.78 14.91
C LEU A 209 -7.53 15.48 14.38
N LEU A 210 -6.25 15.51 13.98
CA LEU A 210 -5.55 14.30 13.54
C LEU A 210 -5.54 13.24 14.65
N ARG A 211 -5.20 13.61 15.88
CA ARG A 211 -5.25 12.67 17.02
C ARG A 211 -6.65 12.09 17.21
N GLN A 212 -7.68 12.92 17.11
CA GLN A 212 -9.06 12.45 17.20
C GLN A 212 -9.35 11.42 16.10
N PHE A 213 -8.98 11.68 14.87
CA PHE A 213 -9.20 10.75 13.78
C PHE A 213 -8.37 9.47 13.88
N LEU A 214 -7.17 9.53 14.42
CA LEU A 214 -6.33 8.35 14.58
C LEU A 214 -6.80 7.42 15.71
N TYR A 215 -7.35 7.98 16.82
CA TYR A 215 -7.64 7.20 18.01
C TYR A 215 -9.11 7.01 18.31
N GLN A 216 -10.00 7.88 17.79
CA GLN A 216 -11.44 7.78 18.04
C GLN A 216 -12.22 7.20 16.87
N VAL A 217 -11.61 7.07 15.68
CA VAL A 217 -12.24 6.37 14.54
C VAL A 217 -12.01 4.86 14.68
N ASN A 218 -13.05 4.08 14.45
CA ASN A 218 -13.01 2.62 14.47
C ASN A 218 -12.31 2.07 13.21
N TRP A 219 -11.00 2.22 13.16
CA TRP A 219 -10.19 1.71 12.06
C TRP A 219 -10.03 0.19 12.06
N ALA A 220 -9.92 -0.40 13.25
CA ALA A 220 -9.58 -1.81 13.42
C ALA A 220 -10.56 -2.78 12.73
N PRO A 221 -10.06 -3.91 12.20
CA PRO A 221 -8.65 -4.19 11.93
C PRO A 221 -8.22 -3.67 10.57
N LEU A 222 -7.03 -3.04 10.46
CA LEU A 222 -6.45 -2.60 9.20
C LEU A 222 -5.02 -3.11 9.01
N ASP A 223 -4.68 -3.45 7.77
CA ASP A 223 -3.31 -3.72 7.34
C ASP A 223 -2.59 -2.40 7.01
N TYR A 224 -3.30 -1.48 6.34
CA TYR A 224 -2.76 -0.17 5.95
C TYR A 224 -3.75 0.96 6.26
N LEU A 225 -3.25 2.04 6.84
CA LEU A 225 -3.95 3.33 6.91
C LEU A 225 -3.17 4.33 6.07
N ILE A 226 -3.75 4.73 4.94
CA ILE A 226 -3.19 5.76 4.05
C ILE A 226 -3.66 7.13 4.53
N ILE A 227 -2.74 8.08 4.69
CA ILE A 227 -3.05 9.45 5.13
C ILE A 227 -2.72 10.41 4.00
N ASP A 228 -3.73 11.06 3.45
CA ASP A 228 -3.59 12.12 2.46
C ASP A 228 -3.24 13.43 3.16
N MET A 229 -1.99 13.88 3.05
CA MET A 229 -1.44 15.04 3.76
C MET A 229 -1.77 16.35 3.05
N PRO A 230 -1.83 17.49 3.75
CA PRO A 230 -1.85 18.80 3.08
C PRO A 230 -0.58 18.99 2.25
N PRO A 231 -0.66 19.74 1.12
CA PRO A 231 0.49 19.99 0.26
C PRO A 231 1.47 20.99 0.87
N GLY A 232 2.72 20.91 0.43
CA GLY A 232 3.78 21.86 0.79
C GLY A 232 4.54 21.48 2.05
N THR A 233 5.32 22.45 2.55
CA THR A 233 6.24 22.32 3.71
C THR A 233 5.94 23.35 4.80
N GLY A 234 4.75 23.93 4.80
CA GLY A 234 4.31 24.93 5.78
C GLY A 234 4.04 24.34 7.16
N ASP A 235 3.72 25.21 8.11
CA ASP A 235 3.54 24.86 9.53
C ASP A 235 2.55 23.71 9.75
N VAL A 236 1.46 23.64 8.98
CA VAL A 236 0.46 22.58 9.11
C VAL A 236 1.05 21.23 8.68
N ALA A 237 1.72 21.17 7.53
CA ALA A 237 2.36 19.94 7.05
C ALA A 237 3.45 19.45 8.00
N LEU A 238 4.28 20.37 8.51
CA LEU A 238 5.32 20.06 9.50
C LEU A 238 4.71 19.54 10.81
N THR A 239 3.67 20.20 11.32
CA THR A 239 2.99 19.82 12.55
C THR A 239 2.34 18.43 12.43
N LEU A 240 1.73 18.14 11.27
CA LEU A 240 1.19 16.80 10.97
C LEU A 240 2.28 15.74 10.90
N ALA A 241 3.40 16.03 10.21
CA ALA A 241 4.53 15.11 10.11
C ALA A 241 5.09 14.76 11.50
N GLN A 242 5.25 15.75 12.39
CA GLN A 242 5.67 15.53 13.78
C GLN A 242 4.65 14.72 14.58
N SER A 243 3.36 14.99 14.40
CA SER A 243 2.28 14.23 15.08
C SER A 243 2.25 12.78 14.62
N LEU A 244 2.41 12.52 13.33
CA LEU A 244 2.44 11.19 12.74
C LEU A 244 3.69 10.40 13.14
N GLN A 245 4.84 11.06 13.29
CA GLN A 245 6.04 10.42 13.82
C GLN A 245 5.78 9.82 15.22
N ASN A 246 5.01 10.51 16.05
CA ASN A 246 4.71 10.05 17.41
C ASN A 246 3.74 8.86 17.47
N VAL A 247 3.00 8.57 16.41
CA VAL A 247 2.01 7.48 16.34
C VAL A 247 2.51 6.24 15.58
N GLY A 248 3.80 6.13 15.33
CA GLY A 248 4.37 4.96 14.66
C GLY A 248 4.17 4.97 13.15
N LEU A 249 4.29 6.14 12.51
CA LEU A 249 4.26 6.25 11.03
C LEU A 249 5.29 5.29 10.41
N THR A 250 4.82 4.43 9.50
CA THR A 250 5.68 3.49 8.77
C THR A 250 6.60 4.24 7.79
N GLY A 251 6.05 5.25 7.13
CA GLY A 251 6.83 6.14 6.28
C GLY A 251 5.97 6.99 5.35
N VAL A 252 6.64 7.74 4.49
CA VAL A 252 6.02 8.70 3.57
C VAL A 252 6.29 8.34 2.12
N VAL A 253 5.25 8.33 1.32
CA VAL A 253 5.32 8.34 -0.16
C VAL A 253 5.24 9.79 -0.62
N THR A 254 6.20 10.24 -1.43
CA THR A 254 6.19 11.60 -1.98
C THR A 254 5.73 11.60 -3.43
N VAL A 255 4.74 12.43 -3.75
CA VAL A 255 4.18 12.56 -5.10
C VAL A 255 4.72 13.81 -5.79
N THR A 256 5.19 13.65 -7.02
CA THR A 256 5.67 14.74 -7.88
C THR A 256 5.14 14.60 -9.31
N THR A 257 5.44 15.57 -10.15
CA THR A 257 5.31 15.49 -11.62
C THR A 257 6.70 15.64 -12.25
N PRO A 258 6.91 15.33 -13.55
CA PRO A 258 8.23 15.44 -14.18
C PRO A 258 8.85 16.84 -14.18
N GLN A 259 8.05 17.87 -13.98
CA GLN A 259 8.47 19.27 -14.03
C GLN A 259 9.51 19.61 -12.97
N SER A 260 10.57 20.31 -13.34
CA SER A 260 11.66 20.71 -12.44
C SER A 260 11.17 21.53 -11.21
N VAL A 261 10.16 22.36 -11.39
CA VAL A 261 9.56 23.12 -10.28
C VAL A 261 8.91 22.19 -9.25
N ALA A 262 8.22 21.14 -9.70
CA ALA A 262 7.59 20.16 -8.81
C ALA A 262 8.64 19.33 -8.04
N THR A 263 9.70 18.90 -8.72
CA THR A 263 10.77 18.12 -8.09
C THR A 263 11.56 18.95 -7.05
N LEU A 264 11.75 20.25 -7.28
CA LEU A 264 12.36 21.15 -6.28
C LEU A 264 11.52 21.28 -5.01
N ASP A 265 10.20 21.37 -5.15
CA ASP A 265 9.31 21.48 -3.99
C ASP A 265 9.24 20.15 -3.23
N VAL A 266 9.22 19.01 -3.93
CA VAL A 266 9.29 17.69 -3.29
C VAL A 266 10.62 17.49 -2.58
N MET A 267 11.73 17.96 -3.12
CA MET A 267 13.02 17.92 -2.42
C MET A 267 12.97 18.64 -1.07
N ARG A 268 12.32 19.82 -0.99
CA ARG A 268 12.10 20.51 0.28
C ARG A 268 11.23 19.69 1.25
N SER A 269 10.22 19.00 0.72
CA SER A 269 9.36 18.11 1.51
C SER A 269 10.15 16.91 2.06
N ILE A 270 10.99 16.28 1.25
CA ILE A 270 11.90 15.20 1.66
C ILE A 270 12.82 15.68 2.81
N GLU A 271 13.44 16.84 2.67
CA GLU A 271 14.29 17.40 3.71
C GLU A 271 13.52 17.73 5.01
N MET A 272 12.27 18.17 4.90
CA MET A 272 11.40 18.36 6.06
C MET A 272 11.16 17.03 6.79
N PHE A 273 10.80 15.94 6.07
CA PHE A 273 10.58 14.63 6.68
C PHE A 273 11.85 14.05 7.32
N LYS A 274 13.01 14.20 6.67
CA LYS A 274 14.30 13.81 7.25
C LYS A 274 14.59 14.53 8.56
N LYS A 275 14.33 15.84 8.63
CA LYS A 275 14.53 16.65 9.85
C LYS A 275 13.65 16.23 11.02
N VAL A 276 12.48 15.67 10.77
CA VAL A 276 11.58 15.15 11.80
C VAL A 276 11.72 13.63 12.01
N ASN A 277 12.78 13.02 11.47
CA ASN A 277 13.08 11.59 11.55
C ASN A 277 11.91 10.69 11.09
N VAL A 278 11.32 11.03 9.96
CA VAL A 278 10.29 10.24 9.30
C VAL A 278 10.91 9.52 8.11
N ASP A 279 10.69 8.21 8.04
CA ASP A 279 11.19 7.36 6.96
C ASP A 279 10.49 7.69 5.64
N LEU A 280 11.26 7.62 4.54
CA LEU A 280 10.76 7.83 3.18
C LEU A 280 10.66 6.49 2.47
N LEU A 281 9.45 6.13 2.05
CA LEU A 281 9.18 4.89 1.33
C LEU A 281 9.62 4.97 -0.13
N GLY A 282 9.45 6.13 -0.75
CA GLY A 282 9.85 6.38 -2.12
C GLY A 282 9.10 7.53 -2.78
N ILE A 283 9.29 7.63 -4.09
CA ILE A 283 8.74 8.72 -4.91
C ILE A 283 7.76 8.12 -5.94
N VAL A 284 6.63 8.78 -6.15
CA VAL A 284 5.68 8.51 -7.23
C VAL A 284 5.70 9.68 -8.20
N GLU A 285 5.95 9.41 -9.49
CA GLU A 285 5.83 10.41 -10.55
C GLU A 285 4.44 10.33 -11.17
N ASN A 286 3.58 11.25 -10.82
CA ASN A 286 2.25 11.38 -11.41
C ASN A 286 2.31 12.26 -12.68
N MET A 287 1.37 12.06 -13.60
CA MET A 287 1.31 12.75 -14.90
C MET A 287 2.63 12.58 -15.69
N ALA A 288 3.25 11.39 -15.57
CA ALA A 288 4.57 11.12 -16.12
C ALA A 288 4.62 11.23 -17.64
N TYR A 289 3.56 10.82 -18.32
CA TYR A 289 3.40 10.90 -19.77
C TYR A 289 1.92 10.80 -20.13
N PHE A 290 1.57 11.11 -21.37
CA PHE A 290 0.25 10.91 -21.95
C PHE A 290 0.34 9.96 -23.14
N VAL A 291 -0.57 9.00 -23.24
CA VAL A 291 -0.73 8.15 -24.43
C VAL A 291 -2.00 8.56 -25.14
N ALA A 292 -1.87 9.01 -26.38
CA ALA A 292 -3.02 9.42 -27.20
C ALA A 292 -3.88 8.20 -27.54
N PRO A 293 -5.18 8.19 -27.20
CA PRO A 293 -6.04 7.00 -27.35
C PRO A 293 -6.24 6.57 -28.81
N ASP A 294 -6.17 7.50 -29.75
CA ASP A 294 -6.39 7.31 -31.19
C ASP A 294 -5.17 6.72 -31.91
N THR A 295 -3.96 7.09 -31.47
CA THR A 295 -2.71 6.73 -32.16
C THR A 295 -1.79 5.82 -31.35
N GLY A 296 -2.04 5.67 -30.05
CA GLY A 296 -1.14 4.98 -29.12
C GLY A 296 0.20 5.72 -28.91
N LYS A 297 0.36 6.93 -29.48
CA LYS A 297 1.60 7.70 -29.36
C LYS A 297 1.76 8.30 -27.98
N ARG A 298 2.94 8.11 -27.39
CA ARG A 298 3.34 8.71 -26.13
C ARG A 298 3.80 10.16 -26.33
N TYR A 299 3.35 11.02 -25.40
CA TYR A 299 3.76 12.41 -25.31
C TYR A 299 4.21 12.72 -23.90
N ASP A 300 5.39 13.29 -23.75
CA ASP A 300 5.96 13.67 -22.46
C ASP A 300 5.63 15.15 -22.18
N ILE A 301 4.35 15.44 -21.92
CA ILE A 301 3.78 16.79 -21.83
C ILE A 301 4.50 17.65 -20.77
N PHE A 302 4.89 17.03 -19.65
CA PHE A 302 5.55 17.70 -18.52
C PHE A 302 7.06 17.44 -18.46
N GLY A 303 7.65 16.89 -19.54
CA GLY A 303 9.06 16.48 -19.59
C GLY A 303 9.27 15.06 -19.10
N THR A 304 10.52 14.67 -18.91
CA THR A 304 10.93 13.29 -18.56
C THR A 304 12.01 13.25 -17.49
N GLY A 305 12.01 12.17 -16.71
CA GLY A 305 13.11 11.81 -15.79
C GLY A 305 13.28 12.74 -14.59
N GLY A 306 12.28 13.57 -14.27
CA GLY A 306 12.35 14.48 -13.12
C GLY A 306 12.40 13.73 -11.80
N ALA A 307 11.47 12.80 -11.60
CA ALA A 307 11.42 11.99 -10.40
C ALA A 307 12.54 10.95 -10.33
N GLU A 308 12.98 10.40 -11.46
CA GLU A 308 14.12 9.46 -11.50
C GLU A 308 15.40 10.11 -11.01
N ARG A 309 15.72 11.31 -11.52
CA ARG A 309 16.89 12.07 -11.05
C ARG A 309 16.80 12.43 -9.56
N LEU A 310 15.60 12.78 -9.10
CA LEU A 310 15.36 13.06 -7.68
C LEU A 310 15.54 11.81 -6.83
N ALA A 311 14.97 10.68 -7.26
CA ALA A 311 15.09 9.39 -6.58
C ALA A 311 16.56 8.96 -6.45
N GLN A 312 17.33 9.02 -7.54
CA GLN A 312 18.77 8.73 -7.54
C GLN A 312 19.55 9.65 -6.60
N ARG A 313 19.27 10.95 -6.63
CA ARG A 313 19.92 11.94 -5.77
C ARG A 313 19.67 11.69 -4.29
N GLU A 314 18.43 11.36 -3.92
CA GLU A 314 18.00 11.18 -2.54
C GLU A 314 18.22 9.76 -2.01
N GLY A 315 18.66 8.82 -2.88
CA GLY A 315 18.80 7.39 -2.54
C GLY A 315 17.47 6.69 -2.26
N LEU A 316 16.39 7.17 -2.87
CA LEU A 316 15.04 6.66 -2.69
C LEU A 316 14.59 5.84 -3.91
N PRO A 317 13.72 4.81 -3.75
CA PRO A 317 13.14 4.14 -4.89
C PRO A 317 12.10 5.02 -5.60
N LEU A 318 12.05 4.93 -6.94
CA LEU A 318 10.92 5.36 -7.74
C LEU A 318 9.88 4.24 -7.70
N LEU A 319 8.78 4.46 -6.97
CA LEU A 319 7.74 3.45 -6.74
C LEU A 319 6.87 3.21 -7.98
N GLY A 320 6.69 4.23 -8.81
CA GLY A 320 5.92 4.13 -10.03
C GLY A 320 5.79 5.44 -10.78
N GLN A 321 5.40 5.31 -12.05
CA GLN A 321 5.11 6.42 -12.97
C GLN A 321 3.67 6.27 -13.45
N ILE A 322 2.81 7.22 -13.08
CA ILE A 322 1.39 7.21 -13.43
C ILE A 322 1.17 8.12 -14.64
N PRO A 323 0.63 7.62 -15.74
CA PRO A 323 0.35 8.43 -16.90
C PRO A 323 -0.79 9.43 -16.66
N LEU A 324 -0.78 10.54 -17.38
CA LEU A 324 -1.91 11.46 -17.45
C LEU A 324 -3.05 10.81 -18.23
N GLY A 325 -4.23 10.68 -17.60
CA GLY A 325 -5.36 9.97 -18.19
C GLY A 325 -6.69 10.69 -18.01
N MET A 326 -7.54 10.62 -19.04
CA MET A 326 -8.89 11.16 -18.97
C MET A 326 -9.75 10.37 -17.97
N SER A 327 -9.61 9.04 -17.91
CA SER A 327 -10.31 8.19 -16.96
C SER A 327 -9.94 8.50 -15.50
N VAL A 328 -8.68 8.83 -15.24
CA VAL A 328 -8.22 9.24 -13.90
C VAL A 328 -8.89 10.52 -13.45
N ARG A 329 -8.97 11.52 -14.34
CA ARG A 329 -9.63 12.78 -14.06
C ARG A 329 -11.15 12.59 -13.90
N SER A 330 -11.81 11.99 -14.90
CA SER A 330 -13.27 11.80 -14.87
C SER A 330 -13.72 10.90 -13.71
N GLY A 331 -12.93 9.89 -13.37
CA GLY A 331 -13.16 9.02 -12.23
C GLY A 331 -13.14 9.80 -10.91
N GLY A 332 -12.15 10.66 -10.72
CA GLY A 332 -12.07 11.54 -9.55
C GLY A 332 -13.26 12.50 -9.44
N ASP A 333 -13.73 13.08 -10.56
CA ASP A 333 -14.88 14.00 -10.58
C ASP A 333 -16.22 13.26 -10.33
N SER A 334 -16.32 11.96 -10.69
CA SER A 334 -17.55 11.17 -10.57
C SER A 334 -17.60 10.28 -9.33
N GLY A 335 -16.59 10.31 -8.47
CA GLY A 335 -16.51 9.46 -7.28
C GLY A 335 -16.20 7.99 -7.59
N GLN A 336 -15.56 7.74 -8.73
CA GLN A 336 -15.19 6.42 -9.23
C GLN A 336 -13.67 6.37 -9.46
N PRO A 337 -12.86 6.04 -8.45
CA PRO A 337 -11.40 5.93 -8.61
C PRO A 337 -11.02 5.09 -9.83
N ALA A 338 -10.03 5.53 -10.60
CA ALA A 338 -9.67 4.88 -11.88
C ALA A 338 -9.32 3.39 -11.73
N VAL A 339 -8.84 2.99 -10.58
CA VAL A 339 -8.48 1.60 -10.28
C VAL A 339 -9.67 0.63 -10.24
N ILE A 340 -10.91 1.12 -10.07
CA ILE A 340 -12.12 0.26 -10.04
C ILE A 340 -12.71 0.00 -11.43
N SER A 341 -12.10 0.55 -12.49
CA SER A 341 -12.56 0.29 -13.85
C SER A 341 -12.47 -1.21 -14.19
N ASP A 342 -13.61 -1.78 -14.63
CA ASP A 342 -13.69 -3.17 -15.07
C ASP A 342 -13.11 -3.38 -16.48
N ALA A 343 -12.92 -2.32 -17.25
CA ALA A 343 -12.26 -2.38 -18.55
C ALA A 343 -10.75 -2.61 -18.36
N PRO A 344 -10.07 -3.30 -19.29
CA PRO A 344 -8.62 -3.35 -19.29
C PRO A 344 -8.07 -1.95 -19.48
N ASP A 345 -7.94 -1.24 -18.36
CA ASP A 345 -7.48 0.14 -18.31
C ASP A 345 -6.02 0.13 -17.81
N ALA A 346 -5.12 0.61 -18.65
CA ALA A 346 -3.71 0.73 -18.33
C ALA A 346 -3.45 1.57 -17.06
N TYR A 347 -4.36 2.50 -16.76
CA TYR A 347 -4.26 3.32 -15.55
C TYR A 347 -4.59 2.51 -14.29
N ALA A 348 -5.62 1.67 -14.34
CA ALA A 348 -5.98 0.77 -13.24
C ALA A 348 -4.82 -0.17 -12.90
N GLU A 349 -4.19 -0.78 -13.91
CA GLU A 349 -3.05 -1.66 -13.69
C GLU A 349 -1.83 -0.91 -13.16
N THR A 350 -1.59 0.34 -13.59
CA THR A 350 -0.52 1.18 -13.04
C THR A 350 -0.70 1.41 -11.53
N PHE A 351 -1.93 1.66 -11.07
CA PHE A 351 -2.20 1.83 -9.63
C PHE A 351 -2.07 0.52 -8.85
N ARG A 352 -2.50 -0.62 -9.43
CA ARG A 352 -2.29 -1.94 -8.80
C ARG A 352 -0.80 -2.25 -8.68
N GLN A 353 -0.02 -2.00 -9.72
CA GLN A 353 1.43 -2.17 -9.68
C GLN A 353 2.09 -1.26 -8.63
N LEU A 354 1.65 -0.01 -8.52
CA LEU A 354 2.11 0.91 -7.47
C LEU A 354 1.80 0.36 -6.07
N ALA A 355 0.59 -0.17 -5.87
CA ALA A 355 0.16 -0.77 -4.60
C ALA A 355 1.04 -1.97 -4.22
N ARG A 356 1.30 -2.88 -5.17
CA ARG A 356 2.19 -4.03 -4.98
C ARG A 356 3.62 -3.59 -4.65
N THR A 357 4.17 -2.61 -5.40
CA THR A 357 5.52 -2.08 -5.16
C THR A 357 5.64 -1.44 -3.78
N LEU A 358 4.62 -0.68 -3.34
CA LEU A 358 4.60 -0.08 -2.01
C LEU A 358 4.52 -1.14 -0.91
N ALA A 359 3.64 -2.13 -1.06
CA ALA A 359 3.47 -3.20 -0.09
C ALA A 359 4.77 -4.02 0.08
N ALA A 360 5.44 -4.35 -1.03
CA ALA A 360 6.76 -4.98 -1.03
C ALA A 360 7.80 -4.12 -0.30
N ARG A 361 7.83 -2.81 -0.59
CA ARG A 361 8.76 -1.89 0.07
C ARG A 361 8.55 -1.83 1.58
N VAL A 362 7.31 -1.78 2.03
CA VAL A 362 6.95 -1.80 3.46
C VAL A 362 7.42 -3.11 4.09
N SER A 363 7.15 -4.26 3.46
CA SER A 363 7.58 -5.57 3.94
C SER A 363 9.10 -5.65 4.11
N VAL A 364 9.88 -5.21 3.11
CA VAL A 364 11.35 -5.22 3.19
C VAL A 364 11.85 -4.37 4.36
N MET A 365 11.26 -3.19 4.61
CA MET A 365 11.66 -2.31 5.71
C MET A 365 11.38 -2.89 7.11
N GLU A 366 10.42 -3.81 7.23
CA GLU A 366 10.08 -4.49 8.47
C GLU A 366 11.09 -5.59 8.84
N TYR A 367 11.71 -6.20 7.84
CA TYR A 367 12.60 -7.34 8.01
C TYR A 367 14.09 -6.96 7.90
N ALA A 368 14.40 -5.69 7.57
CA ALA A 368 15.75 -5.13 7.56
C ALA A 368 16.17 -4.67 8.96
#